data_66064d5b67e0b527c80f1b92095e7055
#
_entry.id   66064d5b67e0b527c80f1b92095e7055
#
_cell.length_a   1.000
_cell.length_b   1.000
_cell.length_c   1.000
_cell.angle_alpha   90.00
_cell.angle_beta   90.00
_cell.angle_gamma   90.00
#
_symmetry.space_group_name_H-M   'P 1'
#
loop_
_entity.id
_entity.type
_entity.pdbx_description
1 polymer ?
#
loop_
_entity_poly.entity_id
_entity_poly.type
_entity_poly.pdbx_seq_one_letter_code
_entity_poly.pdbx_strand_id
1 'polypeptide(L)'
;VALRSAKLAKKNPREIAQIIVDHLPENDLVQSVEIAGPGFINIRLKPTALQSVVAAVRAEKGDFGKGEIPEGERKINLEYISANPTGPMHAGHGRWAALGDATARVMRHAGYDVYEEFYINDHGTQMDNFGESVAVRYQQLLGRDVEMPEACYAGAYVKDIAQAIIDEDGDKWLDADPTERMENFRERAYAYELAEQHRVTERFGTTFDCWFSERSLYEPDENGESAVDRSLAAMDEKGYIYVEDGATWFKSSAFGDEKDRVLIKANGEMTYFMSDVAYHYNKMERGFDHLINIWGADHHGYIARCEAMLAAWGWPGALEIMLGQLVNLFRDGEAVRMSKRTGEMITFEELIDEVGVDATRYLMLAKSSDQPIDFDIEVAKKKDASNPVYYVQYAHARICSILGKAASEADAAAAESGELSMDELAAKVIPADVDLAPLAHESELALMRKMDDFGPLVAQAARDRAAFRLTHYAQDLAALFHSFYTNCHVIGEEAALRDARPALGDAARIVL
;
A
#
# COMPACT_ATOMS: atom_id res chain seq x y z
N VAL A 1 -8.31 -4.72 -32.82
CA VAL A 1 -7.20 -4.57 -33.80
C VAL A 1 -7.78 -4.09 -35.15
N ALA A 2 -8.68 -4.84 -35.79
CA ALA A 2 -9.18 -4.54 -37.12
C ALA A 2 -9.74 -3.10 -37.27
N LEU A 3 -10.56 -2.64 -36.34
CA LEU A 3 -11.11 -1.27 -36.33
C LEU A 3 -10.02 -0.17 -36.22
N ARG A 4 -9.00 -0.40 -35.38
CA ARG A 4 -7.90 0.56 -35.20
C ARG A 4 -6.98 0.61 -36.42
N SER A 5 -6.80 -0.51 -37.11
CA SER A 5 -5.91 -0.62 -38.27
C SER A 5 -6.56 -0.17 -39.56
N ALA A 6 -7.89 -0.01 -39.60
CA ALA A 6 -8.67 0.29 -40.81
C ALA A 6 -8.21 1.56 -41.51
N LYS A 7 -7.98 2.64 -40.75
CA LYS A 7 -7.53 3.93 -41.30
C LYS A 7 -6.12 3.87 -41.88
N LEU A 8 -5.20 3.15 -41.21
CA LEU A 8 -3.81 2.96 -41.66
C LEU A 8 -3.73 2.06 -42.90
N ALA A 9 -4.48 0.95 -42.89
CA ALA A 9 -4.49 -0.04 -43.95
C ALA A 9 -5.36 0.39 -45.15
N LYS A 10 -6.12 1.49 -45.04
CA LYS A 10 -7.09 1.97 -46.06
C LYS A 10 -8.03 0.87 -46.55
N LYS A 11 -8.45 -0.01 -45.63
CA LYS A 11 -9.36 -1.16 -45.88
C LYS A 11 -10.55 -1.10 -44.95
N ASN A 12 -11.64 -1.77 -45.35
CA ASN A 12 -12.79 -1.95 -44.48
C ASN A 12 -12.38 -2.77 -43.24
N PRO A 13 -12.78 -2.39 -42.02
CA PRO A 13 -12.45 -3.13 -40.80
C PRO A 13 -12.82 -4.62 -40.88
N ARG A 14 -13.93 -4.99 -41.54
CA ARG A 14 -14.35 -6.38 -41.68
C ARG A 14 -13.41 -7.18 -42.61
N GLU A 15 -12.86 -6.53 -43.66
CA GLU A 15 -11.84 -7.15 -44.51
C GLU A 15 -10.54 -7.40 -43.74
N ILE A 16 -10.16 -6.44 -42.88
CA ILE A 16 -8.97 -6.61 -42.01
C ILE A 16 -9.21 -7.75 -41.01
N ALA A 17 -10.42 -7.81 -40.43
CA ALA A 17 -10.77 -8.90 -39.53
C ALA A 17 -10.68 -10.27 -40.24
N GLN A 18 -11.13 -10.36 -41.50
CA GLN A 18 -11.01 -11.59 -42.29
C GLN A 18 -9.54 -11.95 -42.53
N ILE A 19 -8.71 -10.98 -42.93
CA ILE A 19 -7.26 -11.22 -43.12
C ILE A 19 -6.62 -11.72 -41.83
N ILE A 20 -6.99 -11.15 -40.66
CA ILE A 20 -6.46 -11.61 -39.35
C ILE A 20 -6.90 -13.06 -39.10
N VAL A 21 -8.18 -13.37 -39.30
CA VAL A 21 -8.72 -14.71 -39.06
C VAL A 21 -8.07 -15.75 -39.98
N ASP A 22 -7.87 -15.42 -41.27
CA ASP A 22 -7.23 -16.32 -42.25
C ASP A 22 -5.75 -16.62 -41.94
N HIS A 23 -5.11 -15.77 -41.09
CA HIS A 23 -3.71 -15.91 -40.68
C HIS A 23 -3.54 -16.30 -39.22
N LEU A 24 -4.63 -16.58 -38.49
CA LEU A 24 -4.54 -17.10 -37.13
C LEU A 24 -3.93 -18.52 -37.20
N PRO A 25 -2.89 -18.80 -36.40
CA PRO A 25 -2.37 -20.15 -36.30
C PRO A 25 -3.42 -21.08 -35.69
N GLU A 26 -3.40 -22.35 -36.10
CA GLU A 26 -4.16 -23.38 -35.40
C GLU A 26 -3.79 -23.42 -33.92
N ASN A 27 -4.81 -23.46 -33.06
CA ASN A 27 -4.61 -23.49 -31.62
C ASN A 27 -5.62 -24.45 -30.99
N ASP A 28 -5.11 -25.43 -30.28
CA ASP A 28 -5.92 -26.48 -29.66
C ASP A 28 -6.90 -25.98 -28.60
N LEU A 29 -6.70 -24.78 -28.08
CA LEU A 29 -7.58 -24.14 -27.09
C LEU A 29 -8.75 -23.39 -27.72
N VAL A 30 -8.72 -23.13 -29.05
CA VAL A 30 -9.78 -22.40 -29.74
C VAL A 30 -10.85 -23.36 -30.26
N GLN A 31 -12.09 -23.08 -29.92
CA GLN A 31 -13.26 -23.81 -30.41
C GLN A 31 -13.77 -23.23 -31.72
N SER A 32 -13.92 -21.92 -31.82
CA SER A 32 -14.39 -21.22 -33.01
C SER A 32 -13.94 -19.78 -33.06
N VAL A 33 -13.82 -19.22 -34.27
CA VAL A 33 -13.54 -17.81 -34.52
C VAL A 33 -14.61 -17.27 -35.45
N GLU A 34 -15.27 -16.18 -35.06
CA GLU A 34 -16.38 -15.58 -35.83
C GLU A 34 -16.15 -14.06 -35.96
N ILE A 35 -16.44 -13.50 -37.14
CA ILE A 35 -16.40 -12.06 -37.37
C ILE A 35 -17.79 -11.47 -37.14
N ALA A 36 -17.91 -10.58 -36.16
CA ALA A 36 -19.16 -9.93 -35.80
C ALA A 36 -19.14 -8.42 -36.10
N GLY A 37 -20.30 -7.86 -36.40
CA GLY A 37 -20.49 -6.43 -36.61
C GLY A 37 -19.51 -5.80 -37.60
N PRO A 38 -18.94 -4.62 -37.31
CA PRO A 38 -18.07 -3.88 -38.23
C PRO A 38 -16.64 -4.42 -38.33
N GLY A 39 -16.30 -5.56 -37.69
CA GLY A 39 -14.95 -6.14 -37.71
C GLY A 39 -14.44 -6.56 -36.33
N PHE A 40 -15.34 -6.90 -35.41
CA PHE A 40 -14.99 -7.62 -34.20
C PHE A 40 -14.68 -9.08 -34.53
N ILE A 41 -13.66 -9.62 -33.91
CA ILE A 41 -13.30 -11.04 -34.01
C ILE A 41 -13.61 -11.65 -32.66
N ASN A 42 -14.62 -12.51 -32.62
CA ASN A 42 -15.03 -13.26 -31.46
C ASN A 42 -14.33 -14.62 -31.48
N ILE A 43 -13.51 -14.87 -30.48
CA ILE A 43 -12.83 -16.16 -30.31
C ILE A 43 -13.53 -16.90 -29.16
N ARG A 44 -14.05 -18.10 -29.45
CA ARG A 44 -14.59 -18.99 -28.43
C ARG A 44 -13.53 -20.02 -28.08
N LEU A 45 -13.21 -20.11 -26.80
CA LEU A 45 -12.29 -21.11 -26.28
C LEU A 45 -13.01 -22.41 -25.96
N LYS A 46 -12.31 -23.53 -26.10
CA LYS A 46 -12.78 -24.82 -25.58
C LYS A 46 -12.81 -24.77 -24.05
N PRO A 47 -13.71 -25.51 -23.39
CA PRO A 47 -13.71 -25.63 -21.92
C PRO A 47 -12.35 -26.03 -21.35
N THR A 48 -11.56 -26.83 -22.04
CA THR A 48 -10.22 -27.28 -21.66
C THR A 48 -9.24 -26.12 -21.43
N ALA A 49 -9.39 -25.00 -22.14
CA ALA A 49 -8.58 -23.81 -21.95
C ALA A 49 -8.80 -23.17 -20.57
N LEU A 50 -10.05 -23.16 -20.08
CA LEU A 50 -10.39 -22.64 -18.75
C LEU A 50 -10.04 -23.64 -17.64
N GLN A 51 -10.21 -24.93 -17.91
CA GLN A 51 -9.86 -25.99 -16.96
C GLN A 51 -8.36 -25.98 -16.63
N SER A 52 -7.49 -25.63 -17.59
CA SER A 52 -6.05 -25.50 -17.35
C SER A 52 -5.70 -24.43 -16.32
N VAL A 53 -6.54 -23.40 -16.14
CA VAL A 53 -6.36 -22.37 -15.10
C VAL A 53 -6.41 -22.98 -13.71
N VAL A 54 -7.32 -23.93 -13.45
CA VAL A 54 -7.43 -24.63 -12.17
C VAL A 54 -6.12 -25.37 -11.85
N ALA A 55 -5.57 -26.06 -12.84
CA ALA A 55 -4.30 -26.77 -12.69
C ALA A 55 -3.14 -25.81 -12.42
N ALA A 56 -3.06 -24.70 -13.17
CA ALA A 56 -2.03 -23.67 -13.00
C ALA A 56 -2.08 -23.04 -11.60
N VAL A 57 -3.27 -22.59 -11.15
CA VAL A 57 -3.44 -22.01 -9.80
C VAL A 57 -2.96 -22.96 -8.72
N ARG A 58 -3.38 -24.25 -8.80
CA ARG A 58 -3.00 -25.24 -7.79
C ARG A 58 -1.51 -25.62 -7.82
N ALA A 59 -0.88 -25.53 -8.98
CA ALA A 59 0.55 -25.80 -9.13
C ALA A 59 1.40 -24.61 -8.66
N GLU A 60 1.06 -23.41 -9.06
CA GLU A 60 1.79 -22.17 -8.78
C GLU A 60 1.50 -21.60 -7.39
N LYS A 61 0.29 -21.86 -6.85
CA LYS A 61 -0.14 -21.41 -5.52
C LYS A 61 0.05 -19.89 -5.35
N GLY A 62 0.79 -19.47 -4.31
CA GLY A 62 1.09 -18.07 -4.04
C GLY A 62 1.89 -17.35 -5.14
N ASP A 63 2.41 -18.08 -6.13
CA ASP A 63 3.11 -17.52 -7.28
C ASP A 63 2.22 -17.35 -8.51
N PHE A 64 0.96 -17.82 -8.45
CA PHE A 64 0.03 -17.68 -9.57
C PHE A 64 -0.17 -16.21 -9.96
N GLY A 65 0.00 -15.93 -11.23
CA GLY A 65 -0.14 -14.58 -11.77
C GLY A 65 1.05 -13.64 -11.53
N LYS A 66 2.18 -14.13 -11.02
CA LYS A 66 3.42 -13.36 -10.94
C LYS A 66 3.87 -12.85 -12.30
N GLY A 67 4.33 -11.61 -12.31
CA GLY A 67 4.92 -10.97 -13.48
C GLY A 67 6.44 -10.89 -13.41
N GLU A 68 7.02 -10.40 -14.50
CA GLU A 68 8.45 -10.08 -14.61
C GLU A 68 8.63 -8.66 -15.13
N ILE A 69 9.52 -7.90 -14.51
CA ILE A 69 9.89 -6.54 -14.91
C ILE A 69 11.35 -6.52 -15.35
N PRO A 70 11.70 -5.85 -16.48
CA PRO A 70 13.07 -5.74 -16.95
C PRO A 70 14.00 -5.12 -15.89
N GLU A 71 15.27 -5.52 -15.94
CA GLU A 71 16.31 -4.88 -15.14
C GLU A 71 16.47 -3.41 -15.57
N GLY A 72 16.66 -2.50 -14.60
CA GLY A 72 16.70 -1.04 -14.83
C GLY A 72 15.34 -0.33 -14.78
N GLU A 73 14.24 -1.09 -14.59
CA GLU A 73 12.88 -0.52 -14.38
C GLU A 73 12.22 -1.06 -13.12
N ARG A 74 12.89 -1.92 -12.37
CA ARG A 74 12.27 -2.72 -11.32
C ARG A 74 12.52 -2.24 -9.90
N LYS A 75 13.65 -1.55 -9.63
CA LYS A 75 13.99 -1.11 -8.28
C LYS A 75 13.24 0.15 -7.88
N ILE A 76 12.28 -0.02 -7.00
CA ILE A 76 11.38 1.04 -6.58
C ILE A 76 11.64 1.41 -5.12
N ASN A 77 11.81 2.70 -4.81
CA ASN A 77 11.65 3.20 -3.46
C ASN A 77 10.22 3.70 -3.30
N LEU A 78 9.47 3.11 -2.40
CA LEU A 78 8.09 3.49 -2.10
C LEU A 78 8.03 4.08 -0.69
N GLU A 79 7.80 5.39 -0.60
CA GLU A 79 7.65 6.12 0.65
C GLU A 79 6.19 6.38 0.95
N TYR A 80 5.77 6.09 2.18
CA TYR A 80 4.40 6.32 2.61
C TYR A 80 4.25 6.42 4.12
N ILE A 81 3.13 6.94 4.60
CA ILE A 81 2.81 7.37 5.96
C ILE A 81 3.66 8.57 6.34
N SER A 82 4.94 8.38 6.62
CA SER A 82 5.92 9.43 6.99
C SER A 82 5.35 10.43 8.01
N ALA A 83 4.75 9.89 9.09
CA ALA A 83 4.11 10.68 10.13
C ALA A 83 5.14 11.32 11.05
N ASN A 84 4.91 12.58 11.46
CA ASN A 84 5.77 13.25 12.42
C ASN A 84 5.80 12.50 13.76
N PRO A 85 6.98 12.29 14.37
CA PRO A 85 7.12 11.60 15.66
C PRO A 85 6.81 12.52 16.86
N THR A 86 5.78 13.34 16.73
CA THR A 86 5.35 14.32 17.75
C THR A 86 3.98 14.00 18.34
N GLY A 87 3.51 12.78 18.15
CA GLY A 87 2.28 12.27 18.70
C GLY A 87 1.76 11.04 17.94
N PRO A 88 0.72 10.39 18.47
CA PRO A 88 0.18 9.16 17.90
C PRO A 88 -0.34 9.36 16.49
N MET A 89 -0.23 8.33 15.68
CA MET A 89 -0.82 8.31 14.35
C MET A 89 -2.34 8.37 14.45
N HIS A 90 -2.98 9.25 13.67
CA HIS A 90 -4.44 9.31 13.59
C HIS A 90 -5.00 8.29 12.56
N ALA A 91 -6.29 7.99 12.64
CA ALA A 91 -6.96 7.03 11.77
C ALA A 91 -6.74 7.27 10.26
N GLY A 92 -6.51 8.52 9.83
CA GLY A 92 -6.15 8.83 8.44
C GLY A 92 -4.82 8.24 7.98
N HIS A 93 -3.85 8.04 8.88
CA HIS A 93 -2.60 7.35 8.55
C HIS A 93 -2.83 5.87 8.21
N GLY A 94 -3.89 5.26 8.72
CA GLY A 94 -4.31 3.91 8.35
C GLY A 94 -4.59 3.76 6.85
N ARG A 95 -5.06 4.82 6.20
CA ARG A 95 -5.24 4.81 4.75
C ARG A 95 -3.91 4.78 4.00
N TRP A 96 -2.94 5.59 4.45
CA TRP A 96 -1.62 5.60 3.83
C TRP A 96 -0.90 4.27 4.05
N ALA A 97 -1.04 3.69 5.24
CA ALA A 97 -0.56 2.36 5.56
C ALA A 97 -1.15 1.29 4.63
N ALA A 98 -2.48 1.27 4.49
CA ALA A 98 -3.16 0.31 3.62
C ALA A 98 -2.79 0.49 2.14
N LEU A 99 -2.78 1.73 1.63
CA LEU A 99 -2.43 2.04 0.24
C LEU A 99 -0.97 1.70 -0.08
N GLY A 100 -0.03 2.11 0.79
CA GLY A 100 1.40 1.89 0.57
C GLY A 100 1.74 0.41 0.57
N ASP A 101 1.40 -0.31 1.64
CA ASP A 101 1.66 -1.74 1.76
C ASP A 101 0.95 -2.57 0.68
N ALA A 102 -0.31 -2.27 0.34
CA ALA A 102 -0.99 -2.98 -0.73
C ALA A 102 -0.36 -2.68 -2.11
N THR A 103 0.07 -1.45 -2.37
CA THR A 103 0.80 -1.09 -3.59
C THR A 103 2.13 -1.84 -3.67
N ALA A 104 2.91 -1.89 -2.56
CA ALA A 104 4.15 -2.64 -2.49
C ALA A 104 3.95 -4.14 -2.80
N ARG A 105 2.95 -4.77 -2.15
CA ARG A 105 2.65 -6.20 -2.37
C ARG A 105 2.22 -6.49 -3.81
N VAL A 106 1.35 -5.67 -4.39
CA VAL A 106 0.90 -5.81 -5.78
C VAL A 106 2.06 -5.63 -6.75
N MET A 107 2.92 -4.64 -6.51
CA MET A 107 4.10 -4.41 -7.34
C MET A 107 5.11 -5.56 -7.23
N ARG A 108 5.39 -6.06 -6.02
CA ARG A 108 6.26 -7.24 -5.82
C ARG A 108 5.73 -8.47 -6.54
N HIS A 109 4.43 -8.72 -6.48
CA HIS A 109 3.80 -9.83 -7.21
C HIS A 109 3.89 -9.63 -8.73
N ALA A 110 3.83 -8.40 -9.22
CA ALA A 110 4.05 -8.06 -10.62
C ALA A 110 5.53 -8.10 -11.07
N GLY A 111 6.48 -8.37 -10.17
CA GLY A 111 7.90 -8.54 -10.48
C GLY A 111 8.81 -7.35 -10.17
N TYR A 112 8.28 -6.29 -9.53
CA TYR A 112 9.10 -5.17 -9.06
C TYR A 112 9.85 -5.55 -7.78
N ASP A 113 11.02 -4.94 -7.60
CA ASP A 113 11.83 -4.96 -6.38
C ASP A 113 11.52 -3.69 -5.60
N VAL A 114 10.61 -3.79 -4.64
CA VAL A 114 10.07 -2.64 -3.89
C VAL A 114 10.73 -2.55 -2.53
N TYR A 115 11.36 -1.41 -2.27
CA TYR A 115 11.93 -1.02 -1.00
C TYR A 115 10.99 -0.02 -0.32
N GLU A 116 10.44 -0.39 0.82
CA GLU A 116 9.46 0.39 1.56
C GLU A 116 10.15 1.29 2.59
N GLU A 117 9.85 2.59 2.54
CA GLU A 117 10.52 3.59 3.36
C GLU A 117 9.54 4.47 4.11
N PHE A 118 9.83 4.68 5.40
CA PHE A 118 9.16 5.63 6.26
C PHE A 118 10.12 6.78 6.57
N TYR A 119 9.78 8.01 6.19
CA TYR A 119 10.58 9.19 6.51
C TYR A 119 10.18 9.73 7.89
N ILE A 120 11.17 9.88 8.76
CA ILE A 120 10.98 10.39 10.12
C ILE A 120 11.43 11.85 10.15
N ASN A 121 10.48 12.78 10.30
CA ASN A 121 10.76 14.19 10.48
C ASN A 121 11.18 14.45 11.93
N ASP A 122 12.42 14.09 12.28
CA ASP A 122 13.00 14.18 13.62
C ASP A 122 13.96 15.37 13.80
N HIS A 123 13.89 16.33 12.88
CA HIS A 123 14.73 17.54 12.91
C HIS A 123 13.87 18.82 12.98
N GLY A 124 14.43 19.89 13.56
CA GLY A 124 13.85 21.24 13.56
C GLY A 124 12.85 21.52 14.69
N THR A 125 12.22 22.69 14.61
CA THR A 125 11.43 23.33 15.68
C THR A 125 10.27 22.48 16.23
N GLN A 126 9.70 21.57 15.42
CA GLN A 126 8.61 20.70 15.89
C GLN A 126 9.10 19.74 16.99
N MET A 127 10.32 19.24 16.87
CA MET A 127 10.92 18.36 17.87
C MET A 127 11.26 19.11 19.15
N ASP A 128 11.73 20.36 19.03
CA ASP A 128 12.02 21.22 20.20
C ASP A 128 10.72 21.55 20.95
N ASN A 129 9.65 21.91 20.22
CA ASN A 129 8.33 22.14 20.80
C ASN A 129 7.78 20.87 21.48
N PHE A 130 8.09 19.70 20.96
CA PHE A 130 7.67 18.44 21.57
C PHE A 130 8.43 18.16 22.87
N GLY A 131 9.74 18.34 22.88
CA GLY A 131 10.55 18.27 24.11
C GLY A 131 10.09 19.24 25.20
N GLU A 132 9.80 20.49 24.82
CA GLU A 132 9.25 21.50 25.71
C GLU A 132 7.87 21.11 26.24
N SER A 133 7.02 20.53 25.41
CA SER A 133 5.69 20.05 25.82
C SER A 133 5.79 19.03 26.95
N VAL A 134 6.71 18.07 26.82
CA VAL A 134 6.95 17.04 27.85
C VAL A 134 7.57 17.68 29.09
N ALA A 135 8.50 18.65 28.94
CA ALA A 135 9.11 19.35 30.05
C ALA A 135 8.08 20.15 30.87
N VAL A 136 7.12 20.80 30.21
CA VAL A 136 6.02 21.49 30.90
C VAL A 136 5.10 20.50 31.63
N ARG A 137 4.70 19.38 30.99
CA ARG A 137 3.85 18.37 31.64
C ARG A 137 4.53 17.70 32.83
N TYR A 138 5.83 17.43 32.73
CA TYR A 138 6.64 16.91 33.83
C TYR A 138 6.60 17.83 35.06
N GLN A 139 6.83 19.15 34.85
CA GLN A 139 6.78 20.14 35.92
C GLN A 139 5.39 20.26 36.52
N GLN A 140 4.33 20.28 35.68
CA GLN A 140 2.93 20.31 36.13
C GLN A 140 2.59 19.10 37.01
N LEU A 141 2.98 17.89 36.60
CA LEU A 141 2.73 16.65 37.35
C LEU A 141 3.44 16.65 38.71
N LEU A 142 4.59 17.33 38.82
CA LEU A 142 5.34 17.50 40.06
C LEU A 142 4.92 18.75 40.86
N GLY A 143 3.79 19.39 40.49
CA GLY A 143 3.14 20.45 41.26
C GLY A 143 3.67 21.86 40.98
N ARG A 144 4.45 22.09 39.93
CA ARG A 144 4.83 23.42 39.49
C ARG A 144 3.70 24.06 38.67
N ASP A 145 3.47 25.35 38.91
CA ASP A 145 2.51 26.15 38.12
C ASP A 145 3.23 26.73 36.90
N VAL A 146 3.16 25.98 35.79
CA VAL A 146 3.77 26.35 34.48
C VAL A 146 2.71 26.28 33.40
N GLU A 147 2.61 27.35 32.61
CA GLU A 147 1.68 27.38 31.47
C GLU A 147 2.26 26.62 30.26
N MET A 148 1.38 25.94 29.52
CA MET A 148 1.74 25.30 28.26
C MET A 148 1.84 26.37 27.15
N PRO A 149 2.99 26.55 26.48
CA PRO A 149 3.11 27.49 25.36
C PRO A 149 2.17 27.09 24.20
N GLU A 150 1.69 28.08 23.45
CA GLU A 150 0.73 27.88 22.35
C GLU A 150 1.30 26.95 21.22
N ALA A 151 2.61 27.00 21.01
CA ALA A 151 3.29 26.16 20.02
C ALA A 151 3.49 24.70 20.46
N CYS A 152 3.21 24.39 21.73
CA CYS A 152 3.42 23.08 22.33
C CYS A 152 2.22 22.16 22.17
N TYR A 153 2.47 20.85 22.35
CA TYR A 153 1.46 19.80 22.23
C TYR A 153 0.78 19.54 23.57
N ALA A 154 -0.56 19.63 23.60
CA ALA A 154 -1.33 19.53 24.84
C ALA A 154 -2.00 18.14 25.04
N GLY A 155 -1.81 17.20 24.13
CA GLY A 155 -2.47 15.88 24.13
C GLY A 155 -2.19 15.06 25.40
N ALA A 156 -3.06 14.07 25.68
CA ALA A 156 -2.93 13.19 26.85
C ALA A 156 -1.61 12.39 26.82
N TYR A 157 -1.21 11.90 25.66
CA TYR A 157 0.03 11.15 25.45
C TYR A 157 1.29 11.89 25.97
N VAL A 158 1.31 13.24 25.91
CA VAL A 158 2.42 14.04 26.45
C VAL A 158 2.52 13.89 27.97
N LYS A 159 1.38 13.70 28.67
CA LYS A 159 1.36 13.43 30.10
C LYS A 159 1.87 12.02 30.38
N ASP A 160 1.54 11.05 29.55
CA ASP A 160 1.96 9.68 29.72
C ASP A 160 3.48 9.56 29.56
N ILE A 161 4.06 10.25 28.58
CA ILE A 161 5.52 10.36 28.40
C ILE A 161 6.16 11.04 29.63
N ALA A 162 5.61 12.15 30.07
CA ALA A 162 6.13 12.86 31.24
C ALA A 162 6.04 12.01 32.52
N GLN A 163 4.95 11.23 32.70
CA GLN A 163 4.79 10.30 33.82
C GLN A 163 5.83 9.17 33.76
N ALA A 164 6.09 8.60 32.56
CA ALA A 164 7.13 7.59 32.40
C ALA A 164 8.52 8.12 32.81
N ILE A 165 8.81 9.39 32.49
CA ILE A 165 10.06 10.03 32.94
C ILE A 165 10.09 10.20 34.46
N ILE A 166 8.96 10.55 35.09
CA ILE A 166 8.86 10.64 36.55
C ILE A 166 9.05 9.27 37.21
N ASP A 167 8.47 8.23 36.64
CA ASP A 167 8.57 6.86 37.17
C ASP A 167 10.01 6.33 37.13
N GLU A 168 10.81 6.75 36.13
CA GLU A 168 12.24 6.38 36.04
C GLU A 168 13.17 7.27 36.87
N ASP A 169 13.01 8.59 36.77
CA ASP A 169 13.98 9.57 37.26
C ASP A 169 13.49 10.36 38.49
N GLY A 170 12.22 10.21 38.89
CA GLY A 170 11.63 10.97 39.99
C GLY A 170 11.56 12.45 39.66
N ASP A 171 12.05 13.29 40.58
CA ASP A 171 12.10 14.76 40.47
C ASP A 171 13.46 15.32 39.99
N LYS A 172 14.34 14.44 39.53
CA LYS A 172 15.74 14.78 39.15
C LYS A 172 15.82 15.97 38.19
N TRP A 173 14.89 16.08 37.24
CA TRP A 173 14.91 17.13 36.21
C TRP A 173 14.18 18.40 36.59
N LEU A 174 13.57 18.46 37.80
CA LEU A 174 12.74 19.59 38.20
C LEU A 174 13.53 20.91 38.29
N ASP A 175 14.71 20.82 38.85
CA ASP A 175 15.63 21.96 39.02
C ASP A 175 16.87 21.91 38.10
N ALA A 176 16.85 21.03 37.08
CA ALA A 176 17.89 20.96 36.07
C ALA A 176 17.84 22.18 35.13
N ASP A 177 18.95 22.42 34.42
CA ASP A 177 19.00 23.47 33.37
C ASP A 177 17.84 23.26 32.36
N PRO A 178 17.06 24.29 32.02
CA PRO A 178 15.92 24.16 31.13
C PRO A 178 16.27 23.58 29.75
N THR A 179 17.43 23.96 29.19
CA THR A 179 17.92 23.49 27.90
C THR A 179 18.26 22.00 27.96
N GLU A 180 19.04 21.59 28.97
CA GLU A 180 19.43 20.20 29.19
C GLU A 180 18.18 19.32 29.40
N ARG A 181 17.22 19.79 30.19
CA ARG A 181 15.94 19.09 30.42
C ARG A 181 15.15 18.93 29.13
N MET A 182 15.01 20.05 28.37
CA MET A 182 14.26 20.02 27.10
C MET A 182 14.91 19.06 26.09
N GLU A 183 16.23 19.10 25.91
CA GLU A 183 16.97 18.23 25.01
C GLU A 183 16.83 16.75 25.43
N ASN A 184 16.98 16.44 26.72
CA ASN A 184 16.81 15.07 27.20
C ASN A 184 15.38 14.57 26.97
N PHE A 185 14.39 15.40 27.25
CA PHE A 185 12.99 15.03 27.12
C PHE A 185 12.57 14.92 25.65
N ARG A 186 13.15 15.75 24.77
CA ARG A 186 12.98 15.64 23.32
C ARG A 186 13.40 14.25 22.81
N GLU A 187 14.59 13.79 23.19
CA GLU A 187 15.09 12.48 22.75
C GLU A 187 14.27 11.31 23.31
N ARG A 188 13.84 11.41 24.59
CA ARG A 188 12.99 10.38 25.21
C ARG A 188 11.60 10.34 24.64
N ALA A 189 11.01 11.51 24.37
CA ALA A 189 9.71 11.63 23.72
C ALA A 189 9.76 11.11 22.27
N TYR A 190 10.82 11.43 21.54
CA TYR A 190 11.08 10.88 20.22
C TYR A 190 11.14 9.35 20.22
N ALA A 191 11.95 8.79 21.13
CA ALA A 191 12.09 7.34 21.23
C ALA A 191 10.75 6.65 21.58
N TYR A 192 9.95 7.27 22.46
CA TYR A 192 8.62 6.77 22.82
C TYR A 192 7.68 6.72 21.62
N GLU A 193 7.52 7.86 20.93
CA GLU A 193 6.58 7.96 19.80
C GLU A 193 7.03 7.10 18.60
N LEU A 194 8.34 7.02 18.35
CA LEU A 194 8.85 6.16 17.29
C LEU A 194 8.57 4.69 17.58
N ALA A 195 8.74 4.24 18.82
CA ALA A 195 8.42 2.88 19.23
C ALA A 195 6.91 2.58 19.07
N GLU A 196 6.04 3.55 19.39
CA GLU A 196 4.60 3.45 19.18
C GLU A 196 4.24 3.36 17.70
N GLN A 197 4.86 4.18 16.83
CA GLN A 197 4.65 4.11 15.39
C GLN A 197 5.08 2.75 14.81
N HIS A 198 6.22 2.24 15.22
CA HIS A 198 6.66 0.88 14.86
C HIS A 198 5.64 -0.18 15.28
N ARG A 199 5.23 -0.16 16.55
CA ARG A 199 4.30 -1.14 17.11
C ARG A 199 2.95 -1.14 16.38
N VAL A 200 2.39 0.04 16.08
CA VAL A 200 1.09 0.17 15.44
C VAL A 200 1.16 -0.25 13.97
N THR A 201 2.22 0.11 13.25
CA THR A 201 2.40 -0.31 11.85
C THR A 201 2.62 -1.82 11.74
N GLU A 202 3.46 -2.42 12.58
CA GLU A 202 3.65 -3.88 12.62
C GLU A 202 2.34 -4.61 12.94
N ARG A 203 1.58 -4.13 13.93
CA ARG A 203 0.26 -4.67 14.27
C ARG A 203 -0.71 -4.60 13.09
N PHE A 204 -0.63 -3.55 12.29
CA PHE A 204 -1.42 -3.40 11.07
C PHE A 204 -0.94 -4.28 9.92
N GLY A 205 0.18 -4.97 10.07
CA GLY A 205 0.81 -5.80 9.05
C GLY A 205 1.52 -4.99 7.96
N THR A 206 1.97 -3.77 8.31
CA THR A 206 2.76 -2.88 7.47
C THR A 206 4.17 -2.80 8.03
N THR A 207 5.15 -3.17 7.23
CA THR A 207 6.56 -3.18 7.60
C THR A 207 7.37 -2.34 6.62
N PHE A 208 8.46 -1.75 7.10
CA PHE A 208 9.35 -0.92 6.28
C PHE A 208 10.75 -1.51 6.25
N ASP A 209 11.39 -1.44 5.10
CA ASP A 209 12.81 -1.80 4.94
C ASP A 209 13.72 -0.73 5.57
N CYS A 210 13.23 0.52 5.62
CA CYS A 210 13.97 1.63 6.21
C CYS A 210 13.04 2.62 6.95
N TRP A 211 13.44 2.99 8.14
CA TRP A 211 12.95 4.13 8.89
C TRP A 211 14.02 5.23 8.79
N PHE A 212 13.84 6.13 7.81
CA PHE A 212 14.84 7.11 7.43
C PHE A 212 14.74 8.35 8.31
N SER A 213 15.78 8.62 9.12
CA SER A 213 15.87 9.81 9.97
C SER A 213 16.30 11.04 9.16
N GLU A 214 15.56 12.15 9.24
CA GLU A 214 15.93 13.42 8.61
C GLU A 214 17.29 13.92 9.13
N ARG A 215 17.60 13.71 10.41
CA ARG A 215 18.88 14.11 11.02
C ARG A 215 20.08 13.57 10.25
N SER A 216 19.96 12.35 9.71
CA SER A 216 21.04 11.72 8.96
C SER A 216 21.44 12.47 7.68
N LEU A 217 20.57 13.32 7.15
CA LEU A 217 20.89 14.16 5.98
C LEU A 217 21.92 15.23 6.28
N TYR A 218 22.04 15.64 7.54
CA TYR A 218 22.95 16.69 8.01
C TYR A 218 24.24 16.14 8.61
N GLU A 219 24.29 14.84 8.88
CA GLU A 219 25.47 14.18 9.45
C GLU A 219 26.52 13.96 8.36
N PRO A 220 27.79 14.34 8.61
CA PRO A 220 28.87 14.09 7.65
C PRO A 220 29.19 12.60 7.59
N ASP A 221 29.44 12.08 6.39
CA ASP A 221 29.93 10.75 6.14
C ASP A 221 31.43 10.60 6.46
N GLU A 222 32.02 9.46 6.13
CA GLU A 222 33.46 9.17 6.32
C GLU A 222 34.38 10.14 5.55
N ASN A 223 33.89 10.84 4.53
CA ASN A 223 34.60 11.85 3.75
C ASN A 223 34.43 13.26 4.33
N GLY A 224 33.59 13.42 5.33
CA GLY A 224 33.26 14.68 5.97
C GLY A 224 32.20 15.50 5.22
N GLU A 225 31.43 14.87 4.32
CA GLU A 225 30.36 15.49 3.53
C GLU A 225 28.99 14.94 3.94
N SER A 226 28.03 15.83 4.20
CA SER A 226 26.64 15.46 4.46
C SER A 226 25.88 15.20 3.14
N ALA A 227 24.70 14.57 3.22
CA ALA A 227 23.82 14.43 2.05
C ALA A 227 23.38 15.80 1.50
N VAL A 228 23.24 16.79 2.39
CA VAL A 228 22.97 18.18 2.02
C VAL A 228 24.12 18.74 1.16
N ASP A 229 25.39 18.56 1.62
CA ASP A 229 26.56 19.06 0.89
C ASP A 229 26.67 18.43 -0.50
N ARG A 230 26.54 17.11 -0.59
CA ARG A 230 26.62 16.38 -1.87
C ARG A 230 25.51 16.80 -2.84
N SER A 231 24.28 16.95 -2.35
CA SER A 231 23.16 17.34 -3.22
C SER A 231 23.30 18.76 -3.76
N LEU A 232 23.80 19.69 -2.94
CA LEU A 232 24.13 21.08 -3.35
C LEU A 232 25.27 21.11 -4.37
N ALA A 233 26.36 20.38 -4.08
CA ALA A 233 27.50 20.32 -4.99
C ALA A 233 27.11 19.76 -6.37
N ALA A 234 26.28 18.73 -6.41
CA ALA A 234 25.77 18.14 -7.66
C ALA A 234 24.88 19.10 -8.47
N MET A 235 24.13 19.99 -7.83
CA MET A 235 23.37 21.04 -8.52
C MET A 235 24.26 22.20 -8.98
N ASP A 236 25.23 22.59 -8.17
CA ASP A 236 26.16 23.70 -8.49
C ASP A 236 27.09 23.33 -9.64
N GLU A 237 27.63 22.11 -9.68
CA GLU A 237 28.45 21.60 -10.80
C GLU A 237 27.71 21.75 -12.15
N LYS A 238 26.40 21.59 -12.16
CA LYS A 238 25.56 21.74 -13.35
C LYS A 238 25.09 23.18 -13.61
N GLY A 239 25.48 24.15 -12.73
CA GLY A 239 25.15 25.57 -12.87
C GLY A 239 23.70 25.92 -12.55
N TYR A 240 23.01 25.11 -11.73
CA TYR A 240 21.62 25.35 -11.35
C TYR A 240 21.47 26.02 -9.97
N ILE A 241 22.59 26.34 -9.32
CA ILE A 241 22.62 27.12 -8.05
C ILE A 241 23.08 28.55 -8.38
N TYR A 242 22.52 29.54 -7.67
CA TYR A 242 23.02 30.91 -7.68
C TYR A 242 22.77 31.55 -6.31
N VAL A 243 23.50 32.66 -6.06
CA VAL A 243 23.36 33.45 -4.81
C VAL A 243 22.77 34.81 -5.17
N GLU A 244 21.68 35.19 -4.52
CA GLU A 244 21.03 36.50 -4.64
C GLU A 244 20.60 36.98 -3.26
N ASP A 245 20.86 38.22 -2.95
CA ASP A 245 20.60 38.86 -1.63
C ASP A 245 21.09 38.04 -0.41
N GLY A 246 22.22 37.35 -0.60
CA GLY A 246 22.82 36.51 0.43
C GLY A 246 22.18 35.14 0.64
N ALA A 247 21.11 34.83 -0.06
CA ALA A 247 20.46 33.52 -0.05
C ALA A 247 20.92 32.62 -1.23
N THR A 248 20.96 31.33 -1.00
CA THR A 248 21.27 30.33 -2.04
C THR A 248 19.97 29.82 -2.68
N TRP A 249 19.92 29.93 -4.00
CA TRP A 249 18.74 29.61 -4.80
C TRP A 249 18.98 28.47 -5.77
N PHE A 250 17.96 27.66 -5.98
CA PHE A 250 17.88 26.66 -7.04
C PHE A 250 17.01 27.18 -8.21
N LYS A 251 17.53 27.08 -9.44
CA LYS A 251 16.85 27.46 -10.68
C LYS A 251 15.74 26.47 -11.06
N SER A 252 14.78 26.21 -10.18
CA SER A 252 13.73 25.22 -10.40
C SER A 252 12.77 25.60 -11.55
N SER A 253 12.63 26.91 -11.85
CA SER A 253 11.83 27.39 -12.96
C SER A 253 12.34 26.93 -14.33
N ALA A 254 13.64 26.62 -14.45
CA ALA A 254 14.22 26.04 -15.67
C ALA A 254 13.71 24.64 -15.99
N PHE A 255 13.08 23.97 -15.01
CA PHE A 255 12.57 22.61 -15.10
C PHE A 255 11.05 22.49 -14.91
N GLY A 256 10.33 23.62 -15.00
CA GLY A 256 8.86 23.63 -14.99
C GLY A 256 8.22 24.02 -13.67
N ASP A 257 8.97 24.37 -12.64
CA ASP A 257 8.41 25.00 -11.43
C ASP A 257 7.98 26.45 -11.74
N GLU A 258 7.03 26.98 -10.99
CA GLU A 258 6.50 28.34 -11.18
C GLU A 258 7.55 29.45 -10.95
N LYS A 259 8.53 29.21 -10.07
CA LYS A 259 9.59 30.15 -9.70
C LYS A 259 10.78 29.41 -9.08
N ASP A 260 11.95 30.07 -9.05
CA ASP A 260 13.12 29.55 -8.36
C ASP A 260 12.89 29.46 -6.85
N ARG A 261 13.62 28.54 -6.21
CA ARG A 261 13.42 28.21 -4.79
C ARG A 261 14.66 28.49 -3.96
N VAL A 262 14.44 29.10 -2.80
CA VAL A 262 15.50 29.27 -1.80
C VAL A 262 15.80 27.93 -1.15
N LEU A 263 17.07 27.55 -1.13
CA LEU A 263 17.59 26.38 -0.42
C LEU A 263 18.15 26.79 0.96
N ILE A 264 18.95 27.85 0.97
CA ILE A 264 19.56 28.40 2.19
C ILE A 264 19.22 29.89 2.24
N LYS A 265 18.68 30.32 3.37
CA LYS A 265 18.32 31.73 3.63
C LYS A 265 19.58 32.60 3.83
N ALA A 266 19.43 33.91 3.71
CA ALA A 266 20.51 34.87 3.92
C ALA A 266 21.16 34.81 5.33
N ASN A 267 20.46 34.32 6.35
CA ASN A 267 20.99 34.09 7.69
C ASN A 267 21.72 32.73 7.85
N GLY A 268 21.86 31.94 6.76
CA GLY A 268 22.50 30.64 6.78
C GLY A 268 21.59 29.47 7.15
N GLU A 269 20.32 29.71 7.52
CA GLU A 269 19.36 28.64 7.82
C GLU A 269 18.90 27.94 6.54
N MET A 270 18.85 26.63 6.59
CA MET A 270 18.27 25.81 5.53
C MET A 270 16.75 25.94 5.52
N THR A 271 16.16 25.82 4.33
CA THR A 271 14.71 25.74 4.18
C THR A 271 14.26 24.28 4.27
N TYR A 272 12.97 24.04 4.55
CA TYR A 272 12.40 22.67 4.47
C TYR A 272 12.61 22.02 3.11
N PHE A 273 12.65 22.83 2.05
CA PHE A 273 12.89 22.29 0.71
C PHE A 273 14.33 21.78 0.54
N MET A 274 15.29 22.27 1.32
CA MET A 274 16.66 21.73 1.30
C MET A 274 16.72 20.30 1.85
N SER A 275 15.93 19.97 2.88
CA SER A 275 15.81 18.59 3.36
C SER A 275 15.24 17.67 2.27
N ASP A 276 14.18 18.12 1.58
CA ASP A 276 13.60 17.35 0.45
C ASP A 276 14.62 17.13 -0.67
N VAL A 277 15.42 18.16 -0.99
CA VAL A 277 16.50 18.09 -1.99
C VAL A 277 17.52 17.03 -1.59
N ALA A 278 18.05 17.10 -0.36
CA ALA A 278 19.05 16.17 0.13
C ALA A 278 18.51 14.71 0.20
N TYR A 279 17.28 14.57 0.62
CA TYR A 279 16.64 13.27 0.77
C TYR A 279 16.40 12.55 -0.57
N HIS A 280 15.84 13.25 -1.56
CA HIS A 280 15.61 12.64 -2.87
C HIS A 280 16.93 12.37 -3.61
N TYR A 281 17.95 13.23 -3.41
CA TYR A 281 19.29 12.94 -3.92
C TYR A 281 19.87 11.66 -3.32
N ASN A 282 19.76 11.50 -1.97
CA ASN A 282 20.17 10.30 -1.27
C ASN A 282 19.45 9.03 -1.79
N LYS A 283 18.14 9.11 -2.07
CA LYS A 283 17.41 7.99 -2.66
C LYS A 283 18.02 7.56 -4.01
N MET A 284 18.33 8.52 -4.87
CA MET A 284 18.94 8.22 -6.17
C MET A 284 20.38 7.68 -6.04
N GLU A 285 21.17 8.19 -5.08
CA GLU A 285 22.51 7.65 -4.78
C GLU A 285 22.47 6.17 -4.33
N ARG A 286 21.38 5.76 -3.67
CA ARG A 286 21.15 4.35 -3.28
C ARG A 286 20.79 3.43 -4.46
N GLY A 287 20.62 3.98 -5.67
CA GLY A 287 20.47 3.23 -6.92
C GLY A 287 19.08 2.69 -7.20
N PHE A 288 18.03 3.41 -6.79
CA PHE A 288 16.66 3.12 -7.20
C PHE A 288 16.41 3.59 -8.64
N ASP A 289 15.64 2.81 -9.41
CA ASP A 289 15.27 3.16 -10.78
C ASP A 289 14.12 4.19 -10.79
N HIS A 290 13.23 4.11 -9.80
CA HIS A 290 12.05 4.96 -9.69
C HIS A 290 11.67 5.19 -8.22
N LEU A 291 11.20 6.40 -7.92
CA LEU A 291 10.73 6.81 -6.60
C LEU A 291 9.23 7.02 -6.64
N ILE A 292 8.51 6.47 -5.68
CA ILE A 292 7.08 6.66 -5.50
C ILE A 292 6.84 7.18 -4.09
N ASN A 293 6.27 8.38 -3.98
CA ASN A 293 5.90 8.95 -2.69
C ASN A 293 4.37 9.07 -2.58
N ILE A 294 3.79 8.61 -1.49
CA ILE A 294 2.35 8.77 -1.20
C ILE A 294 2.16 9.98 -0.27
N TRP A 295 1.55 11.03 -0.80
CA TRP A 295 1.33 12.28 -0.07
C TRP A 295 -0.16 12.59 0.13
N GLY A 296 -0.47 13.37 1.15
CA GLY A 296 -1.78 14.01 1.29
C GLY A 296 -2.04 15.02 0.16
N ALA A 297 -3.31 15.18 -0.20
CA ALA A 297 -3.71 16.08 -1.30
C ALA A 297 -3.32 17.56 -1.08
N ASP A 298 -3.08 17.96 0.17
CA ASP A 298 -2.61 19.30 0.57
C ASP A 298 -1.17 19.61 0.08
N HIS A 299 -0.38 18.57 -0.25
CA HIS A 299 0.98 18.73 -0.77
C HIS A 299 1.08 18.88 -2.29
N HIS A 300 -0.04 18.98 -3.02
CA HIS A 300 -0.05 19.10 -4.49
C HIS A 300 0.88 20.22 -5.03
N GLY A 301 0.95 21.37 -4.34
CA GLY A 301 1.82 22.50 -4.73
C GLY A 301 3.33 22.23 -4.63
N TYR A 302 3.73 21.09 -4.05
CA TYR A 302 5.14 20.70 -3.90
C TYR A 302 5.66 19.85 -5.08
N ILE A 303 4.78 19.25 -5.86
CA ILE A 303 5.14 18.26 -6.89
C ILE A 303 6.13 18.84 -7.91
N ALA A 304 5.78 19.97 -8.53
CA ALA A 304 6.59 20.57 -9.60
C ALA A 304 8.04 20.86 -9.17
N ARG A 305 8.26 21.33 -7.93
CA ARG A 305 9.62 21.61 -7.44
C ARG A 305 10.42 20.34 -7.16
N CYS A 306 9.75 19.26 -6.73
CA CYS A 306 10.40 17.96 -6.52
C CYS A 306 10.77 17.31 -7.86
N GLU A 307 9.90 17.36 -8.86
CA GLU A 307 10.23 16.92 -10.22
C GLU A 307 11.37 17.74 -10.83
N ALA A 308 11.38 19.07 -10.59
CA ALA A 308 12.43 19.96 -11.06
C ALA A 308 13.81 19.60 -10.52
N MET A 309 13.93 19.25 -9.22
CA MET A 309 15.24 18.89 -8.66
C MET A 309 15.80 17.60 -9.24
N LEU A 310 14.96 16.57 -9.44
CA LEU A 310 15.40 15.33 -10.07
C LEU A 310 15.79 15.53 -11.54
N ALA A 311 15.02 16.33 -12.29
CA ALA A 311 15.37 16.69 -13.66
C ALA A 311 16.70 17.44 -13.75
N ALA A 312 16.98 18.34 -12.78
CA ALA A 312 18.25 19.08 -12.70
C ALA A 312 19.47 18.15 -12.54
N TRP A 313 19.35 17.10 -11.76
CA TRP A 313 20.41 16.08 -11.63
C TRP A 313 20.53 15.15 -12.84
N GLY A 314 19.52 15.11 -13.74
CA GLY A 314 19.52 14.26 -14.92
C GLY A 314 18.66 13.01 -14.79
N TRP A 315 17.72 12.99 -13.84
CA TRP A 315 16.75 11.93 -13.61
C TRP A 315 15.30 12.41 -13.85
N PRO A 316 14.98 12.97 -15.03
CA PRO A 316 13.63 13.42 -15.32
C PRO A 316 12.65 12.25 -15.32
N GLY A 317 11.52 12.40 -14.62
CA GLY A 317 10.50 11.36 -14.54
C GLY A 317 10.82 10.20 -13.58
N ALA A 318 11.89 10.28 -12.80
CA ALA A 318 12.20 9.26 -11.79
C ALA A 318 11.28 9.31 -10.56
N LEU A 319 10.54 10.40 -10.36
CA LEU A 319 9.61 10.57 -9.23
C LEU A 319 8.15 10.50 -9.70
N GLU A 320 7.38 9.69 -9.02
CA GLU A 320 5.91 9.61 -9.11
C GLU A 320 5.31 9.99 -7.76
N ILE A 321 4.38 10.93 -7.74
CA ILE A 321 3.65 11.31 -6.53
C ILE A 321 2.23 10.77 -6.60
N MET A 322 1.89 9.88 -5.69
CA MET A 322 0.53 9.42 -5.49
C MET A 322 -0.16 10.33 -4.47
N LEU A 323 -1.15 11.09 -4.91
CA LEU A 323 -1.94 11.91 -4.01
C LEU A 323 -3.08 11.09 -3.40
N GLY A 324 -3.18 11.15 -2.08
CA GLY A 324 -4.24 10.50 -1.35
C GLY A 324 -5.24 11.49 -0.74
N GLN A 325 -6.53 11.18 -0.89
CA GLN A 325 -7.62 11.97 -0.32
C GLN A 325 -7.93 11.58 1.13
N LEU A 326 -8.66 12.44 1.80
CA LEU A 326 -9.02 12.32 3.22
C LEU A 326 -9.91 11.11 3.51
N VAL A 327 -9.85 10.64 4.75
CA VAL A 327 -10.78 9.68 5.33
C VAL A 327 -11.74 10.42 6.25
N ASN A 328 -13.03 10.28 5.98
CA ASN A 328 -14.09 10.75 6.86
C ASN A 328 -14.55 9.55 7.70
N LEU A 329 -14.47 9.65 9.02
CA LEU A 329 -14.98 8.61 9.90
C LEU A 329 -16.43 8.90 10.25
N PHE A 330 -17.27 7.87 10.21
CA PHE A 330 -18.67 7.92 10.61
C PHE A 330 -18.94 6.91 11.73
N ARG A 331 -19.78 7.31 12.68
CA ARG A 331 -20.29 6.47 13.75
C ARG A 331 -21.79 6.75 13.89
N ASP A 332 -22.62 5.70 13.83
CA ASP A 332 -24.09 5.82 13.87
C ASP A 332 -24.66 6.81 12.86
N GLY A 333 -24.02 6.95 11.69
CA GLY A 333 -24.40 7.86 10.62
C GLY A 333 -23.97 9.32 10.82
N GLU A 334 -23.29 9.63 11.92
CA GLU A 334 -22.74 10.95 12.19
C GLU A 334 -21.24 11.01 11.95
N ALA A 335 -20.75 12.12 11.39
CA ALA A 335 -19.32 12.32 11.17
C ALA A 335 -18.58 12.50 12.51
N VAL A 336 -17.55 11.70 12.72
CA VAL A 336 -16.65 11.84 13.88
C VAL A 336 -15.72 13.02 13.63
N ARG A 337 -15.77 14.02 14.52
CA ARG A 337 -14.87 15.18 14.44
C ARG A 337 -13.44 14.77 14.77
N MET A 338 -12.52 15.11 13.89
CA MET A 338 -11.09 14.92 14.10
C MET A 338 -10.41 16.29 14.24
N SER A 339 -9.99 16.65 15.44
CA SER A 339 -9.30 17.90 15.71
C SER A 339 -8.05 17.67 16.56
N LYS A 340 -6.88 17.90 15.95
CA LYS A 340 -5.59 17.90 16.69
C LYS A 340 -5.53 18.95 17.81
N ARG A 341 -6.26 20.06 17.68
CA ARG A 341 -6.26 21.15 18.67
C ARG A 341 -7.03 20.84 19.94
N THR A 342 -8.13 20.11 19.83
CA THR A 342 -9.01 19.78 20.99
C THR A 342 -8.65 18.45 21.65
N GLY A 343 -7.76 17.65 21.04
CA GLY A 343 -7.43 16.29 21.52
C GLY A 343 -8.54 15.26 21.24
N GLU A 344 -9.59 15.64 20.52
CA GLU A 344 -10.66 14.75 20.08
C GLU A 344 -10.28 14.14 18.73
N MET A 345 -9.44 13.10 18.74
CA MET A 345 -8.99 12.45 17.54
C MET A 345 -8.98 10.94 17.79
N ILE A 346 -9.65 10.19 16.91
CA ILE A 346 -9.50 8.73 16.93
C ILE A 346 -8.10 8.40 16.40
N THR A 347 -7.31 7.75 17.23
CA THR A 347 -5.99 7.27 16.84
C THR A 347 -6.12 6.08 15.87
N PHE A 348 -5.06 5.81 15.15
CA PHE A 348 -5.00 4.65 14.27
C PHE A 348 -5.14 3.34 15.06
N GLU A 349 -4.54 3.29 16.23
CA GLU A 349 -4.64 2.15 17.13
C GLU A 349 -6.06 1.91 17.64
N GLU A 350 -6.74 2.97 18.13
CA GLU A 350 -8.14 2.87 18.57
C GLU A 350 -9.06 2.36 17.46
N LEU A 351 -8.83 2.80 16.20
CA LEU A 351 -9.59 2.28 15.06
C LEU A 351 -9.34 0.78 14.85
N ILE A 352 -8.07 0.33 14.91
CA ILE A 352 -7.72 -1.09 14.79
C ILE A 352 -8.34 -1.91 15.92
N ASP A 353 -8.33 -1.39 17.16
CA ASP A 353 -8.92 -2.05 18.32
C ASP A 353 -10.43 -2.26 18.16
N GLU A 354 -11.11 -1.27 17.63
CA GLU A 354 -12.57 -1.31 17.50
C GLU A 354 -13.06 -2.13 16.31
N VAL A 355 -12.36 -2.05 15.18
CA VAL A 355 -12.81 -2.60 13.88
C VAL A 355 -12.05 -3.88 13.50
N GLY A 356 -10.82 -4.00 13.94
CA GLY A 356 -9.88 -5.03 13.50
C GLY A 356 -9.05 -4.63 12.28
N VAL A 357 -7.92 -5.29 12.12
CA VAL A 357 -6.94 -5.01 11.05
C VAL A 357 -7.53 -5.26 9.66
N ASP A 358 -8.10 -6.44 9.42
CA ASP A 358 -8.57 -6.86 8.10
C ASP A 358 -9.63 -5.91 7.54
N ALA A 359 -10.65 -5.58 8.37
CA ALA A 359 -11.71 -4.70 7.96
C ALA A 359 -11.19 -3.27 7.72
N THR A 360 -10.28 -2.79 8.57
CA THR A 360 -9.66 -1.48 8.38
C THR A 360 -8.86 -1.44 7.08
N ARG A 361 -7.98 -2.40 6.82
CA ARG A 361 -7.19 -2.48 5.58
C ARG A 361 -8.07 -2.49 4.34
N TYR A 362 -9.04 -3.39 4.31
CA TYR A 362 -9.90 -3.58 3.15
C TYR A 362 -10.73 -2.33 2.82
N LEU A 363 -11.38 -1.74 3.84
CA LEU A 363 -12.23 -0.57 3.65
C LEU A 363 -11.43 0.70 3.29
N MET A 364 -10.20 0.83 3.80
CA MET A 364 -9.28 1.91 3.40
C MET A 364 -8.80 1.78 1.95
N LEU A 365 -8.89 0.57 1.36
CA LEU A 365 -8.58 0.27 -0.04
C LEU A 365 -9.81 0.23 -0.95
N ALA A 366 -11.02 0.46 -0.44
CA ALA A 366 -12.24 0.26 -1.22
C ALA A 366 -12.41 1.22 -2.40
N LYS A 367 -11.67 2.34 -2.42
CA LYS A 367 -11.68 3.34 -3.49
C LYS A 367 -10.25 3.70 -3.92
N SER A 368 -10.12 4.29 -5.11
CA SER A 368 -8.84 4.83 -5.59
C SER A 368 -8.28 5.92 -4.66
N SER A 369 -6.96 6.14 -4.70
CA SER A 369 -6.27 7.09 -3.81
C SER A 369 -6.80 8.52 -3.92
N ASP A 370 -7.23 8.93 -5.11
CA ASP A 370 -7.75 10.26 -5.46
C ASP A 370 -9.22 10.50 -5.03
N GLN A 371 -9.88 9.48 -4.46
CA GLN A 371 -11.26 9.61 -3.95
C GLN A 371 -11.28 9.59 -2.42
N PRO A 372 -12.09 10.44 -1.76
CA PRO A 372 -12.27 10.37 -0.32
C PRO A 372 -12.98 9.09 0.11
N ILE A 373 -12.65 8.60 1.29
CA ILE A 373 -13.32 7.46 1.91
C ILE A 373 -14.23 7.95 3.03
N ASP A 374 -15.49 7.52 2.97
CA ASP A 374 -16.40 7.57 4.08
C ASP A 374 -16.35 6.22 4.80
N PHE A 375 -15.64 6.18 5.91
CA PHE A 375 -15.40 4.97 6.68
C PHE A 375 -16.45 4.88 7.80
N ASP A 376 -17.40 3.97 7.64
CA ASP A 376 -18.44 3.70 8.63
C ASP A 376 -17.98 2.60 9.59
N ILE A 377 -17.71 2.99 10.83
CA ILE A 377 -17.21 2.08 11.89
C ILE A 377 -18.23 0.98 12.18
N GLU A 378 -19.53 1.30 12.20
CA GLU A 378 -20.57 0.31 12.52
C GLU A 378 -20.77 -0.70 11.39
N VAL A 379 -20.62 -0.29 10.12
CA VAL A 379 -20.63 -1.22 8.98
C VAL A 379 -19.41 -2.11 9.02
N ALA A 380 -18.25 -1.57 9.36
CA ALA A 380 -16.99 -2.31 9.43
C ALA A 380 -17.01 -3.44 10.50
N LYS A 381 -17.78 -3.28 11.56
CA LYS A 381 -17.92 -4.26 12.65
C LYS A 381 -18.92 -5.38 12.35
N LYS A 382 -19.78 -5.23 11.33
CA LYS A 382 -20.82 -6.23 11.03
C LYS A 382 -20.24 -7.54 10.54
N LYS A 383 -20.83 -8.63 11.01
CA LYS A 383 -20.49 -10.01 10.60
C LYS A 383 -21.58 -10.59 9.70
N ASP A 384 -21.95 -9.83 8.67
CA ASP A 384 -22.95 -10.23 7.68
C ASP A 384 -22.57 -9.73 6.27
N ALA A 385 -23.37 -10.07 5.26
CA ALA A 385 -23.09 -9.76 3.87
C ALA A 385 -23.11 -8.26 3.52
N SER A 386 -23.53 -7.37 4.43
CA SER A 386 -23.43 -5.93 4.25
C SER A 386 -22.00 -5.41 4.47
N ASN A 387 -21.15 -6.18 5.17
CA ASN A 387 -19.73 -5.92 5.28
C ASN A 387 -18.97 -6.67 4.18
N PRO A 388 -18.36 -5.96 3.22
CA PRO A 388 -17.68 -6.60 2.08
C PRO A 388 -16.48 -7.47 2.51
N VAL A 389 -15.83 -7.14 3.61
CA VAL A 389 -14.73 -7.92 4.17
C VAL A 389 -15.22 -9.28 4.63
N TYR A 390 -16.27 -9.27 5.44
CA TYR A 390 -16.89 -10.51 5.92
C TYR A 390 -17.38 -11.38 4.77
N TYR A 391 -17.94 -10.77 3.72
CA TYR A 391 -18.42 -11.49 2.55
C TYR A 391 -17.30 -12.28 1.84
N VAL A 392 -16.13 -11.65 1.65
CA VAL A 392 -14.97 -12.31 1.05
C VAL A 392 -14.40 -13.39 1.97
N GLN A 393 -14.19 -13.06 3.25
CA GLN A 393 -13.69 -14.01 4.25
C GLN A 393 -14.62 -15.21 4.40
N TYR A 394 -15.94 -15.01 4.32
CA TYR A 394 -16.92 -16.09 4.40
C TYR A 394 -16.84 -17.05 3.18
N ALA A 395 -16.55 -16.51 1.98
CA ALA A 395 -16.31 -17.37 0.82
C ALA A 395 -15.10 -18.29 1.03
N HIS A 396 -13.97 -17.71 1.48
CA HIS A 396 -12.76 -18.48 1.78
C HIS A 396 -13.00 -19.54 2.88
N ALA A 397 -13.61 -19.16 4.00
CA ALA A 397 -13.91 -20.05 5.10
C ALA A 397 -14.86 -21.19 4.67
N ARG A 398 -15.82 -20.90 3.77
CA ARG A 398 -16.71 -21.92 3.22
C ARG A 398 -15.96 -22.94 2.36
N ILE A 399 -14.98 -22.50 1.54
CA ILE A 399 -14.14 -23.42 0.78
C ILE A 399 -13.34 -24.32 1.72
N CYS A 400 -12.70 -23.75 2.74
CA CYS A 400 -11.98 -24.53 3.74
C CYS A 400 -12.88 -25.57 4.43
N SER A 401 -14.11 -25.20 4.78
CA SER A 401 -15.11 -26.13 5.35
C SER A 401 -15.52 -27.24 4.38
N ILE A 402 -15.57 -26.97 3.07
CA ILE A 402 -15.87 -28.00 2.04
C ILE A 402 -14.72 -29.02 1.99
N LEU A 403 -13.48 -28.55 1.95
CA LEU A 403 -12.30 -29.43 1.95
C LEU A 403 -12.23 -30.28 3.23
N GLY A 404 -12.50 -29.69 4.40
CA GLY A 404 -12.59 -30.42 5.65
C GLY A 404 -13.64 -31.52 5.66
N LYS A 405 -14.83 -31.28 5.06
CA LYS A 405 -15.89 -32.28 4.94
C LYS A 405 -15.59 -33.39 3.92
N ALA A 406 -14.74 -33.12 2.94
CA ALA A 406 -14.30 -34.11 1.97
C ALA A 406 -13.11 -34.96 2.49
N ALA A 407 -12.45 -34.52 3.54
CA ALA A 407 -11.30 -35.20 4.17
C ALA A 407 -11.74 -36.32 5.11
N SER A 408 -10.78 -37.16 5.55
CA SER A 408 -10.99 -38.07 6.68
C SER A 408 -11.20 -37.28 7.98
N GLU A 409 -11.90 -37.87 8.97
CA GLU A 409 -12.09 -37.22 10.28
C GLU A 409 -10.76 -36.84 10.95
N ALA A 410 -9.72 -37.67 10.80
CA ALA A 410 -8.41 -37.41 11.36
C ALA A 410 -7.70 -36.21 10.66
N ASP A 411 -7.76 -36.13 9.33
CA ASP A 411 -7.14 -35.03 8.59
C ASP A 411 -7.91 -33.72 8.79
N ALA A 412 -9.23 -33.76 8.88
CA ALA A 412 -10.05 -32.59 9.18
C ALA A 412 -9.73 -32.05 10.60
N ALA A 413 -9.62 -32.91 11.61
CA ALA A 413 -9.25 -32.52 12.97
C ALA A 413 -7.82 -31.95 13.02
N ALA A 414 -6.87 -32.52 12.27
CA ALA A 414 -5.50 -32.01 12.19
C ALA A 414 -5.45 -30.60 11.52
N ALA A 415 -6.31 -30.34 10.53
CA ALA A 415 -6.41 -29.02 9.92
C ALA A 415 -7.07 -27.99 10.87
N GLU A 416 -8.10 -28.39 11.62
CA GLU A 416 -8.74 -27.53 12.62
C GLU A 416 -7.80 -27.16 13.78
N SER A 417 -6.92 -28.08 14.20
CA SER A 417 -5.90 -27.82 15.23
C SER A 417 -4.69 -27.03 14.74
N GLY A 418 -4.55 -26.84 13.43
CA GLY A 418 -3.38 -26.20 12.79
C GLY A 418 -2.16 -27.10 12.62
N GLU A 419 -2.30 -28.42 12.92
CA GLU A 419 -1.25 -29.43 12.66
C GLU A 419 -1.07 -29.72 11.16
N LEU A 420 -2.12 -29.47 10.37
CA LEU A 420 -2.15 -29.64 8.93
C LEU A 420 -2.57 -28.30 8.28
N SER A 421 -1.80 -27.79 7.33
CA SER A 421 -2.18 -26.61 6.56
C SER A 421 -3.34 -26.95 5.59
N MET A 422 -4.07 -25.91 5.16
CA MET A 422 -5.13 -26.10 4.16
C MET A 422 -4.60 -26.59 2.81
N ASP A 423 -3.37 -26.28 2.45
CA ASP A 423 -2.73 -26.79 1.24
C ASP A 423 -2.42 -28.29 1.34
N GLU A 424 -1.93 -28.72 2.49
CA GLU A 424 -1.70 -30.15 2.75
C GLU A 424 -3.01 -30.93 2.83
N LEU A 425 -4.06 -30.34 3.43
CA LEU A 425 -5.39 -30.95 3.46
C LEU A 425 -5.94 -31.11 2.02
N ALA A 426 -5.84 -30.05 1.20
CA ALA A 426 -6.27 -30.10 -0.21
C ALA A 426 -5.51 -31.17 -1.01
N ALA A 427 -4.21 -31.34 -0.77
CA ALA A 427 -3.42 -32.39 -1.43
C ALA A 427 -3.81 -33.81 -1.01
N LYS A 428 -4.41 -34.01 0.18
CA LYS A 428 -4.94 -35.32 0.63
C LYS A 428 -6.33 -35.60 0.06
N VAL A 429 -7.15 -34.57 -0.14
CA VAL A 429 -8.54 -34.67 -0.62
C VAL A 429 -8.61 -34.78 -2.14
N ILE A 430 -7.74 -34.06 -2.85
CA ILE A 430 -7.82 -33.90 -4.30
C ILE A 430 -6.66 -34.68 -4.95
N PRO A 431 -6.93 -35.66 -5.81
CA PRO A 431 -5.89 -36.39 -6.54
C PRO A 431 -4.97 -35.44 -7.32
N ALA A 432 -3.69 -35.78 -7.41
CA ALA A 432 -2.71 -34.96 -8.12
C ALA A 432 -3.00 -34.92 -9.66
N ASP A 433 -3.55 -35.98 -10.19
CA ASP A 433 -3.93 -36.18 -11.60
C ASP A 433 -5.44 -36.04 -11.84
N VAL A 434 -6.12 -35.20 -11.04
CA VAL A 434 -7.56 -34.99 -11.15
C VAL A 434 -7.95 -34.57 -12.55
N ASP A 435 -8.93 -35.32 -13.12
CA ASP A 435 -9.55 -34.98 -14.41
C ASP A 435 -10.50 -33.76 -14.24
N LEU A 436 -10.16 -32.65 -14.86
CA LEU A 436 -10.96 -31.43 -14.84
C LEU A 436 -11.97 -31.32 -16.01
N ALA A 437 -11.95 -32.26 -16.98
CA ALA A 437 -12.84 -32.24 -18.14
C ALA A 437 -14.33 -32.22 -17.77
N PRO A 438 -14.81 -32.84 -16.67
CA PRO A 438 -16.20 -32.78 -16.25
C PRO A 438 -16.70 -31.36 -15.83
N LEU A 439 -15.80 -30.41 -15.54
CA LEU A 439 -16.17 -29.04 -15.18
C LEU A 439 -16.66 -28.27 -16.42
N ALA A 440 -17.94 -28.30 -16.69
CA ALA A 440 -18.55 -27.69 -17.87
C ALA A 440 -19.79 -26.82 -17.56
N HIS A 441 -20.25 -26.78 -16.31
CA HIS A 441 -21.38 -25.94 -15.91
C HIS A 441 -21.03 -24.47 -16.03
N GLU A 442 -22.00 -23.64 -16.40
CA GLU A 442 -21.78 -22.20 -16.62
C GLU A 442 -21.16 -21.49 -15.40
N SER A 443 -21.59 -21.82 -14.18
CA SER A 443 -21.04 -21.27 -12.94
C SER A 443 -19.58 -21.70 -12.70
N GLU A 444 -19.21 -22.94 -13.09
CA GLU A 444 -17.83 -23.44 -13.02
C GLU A 444 -16.93 -22.67 -13.99
N LEU A 445 -17.39 -22.52 -15.25
CA LEU A 445 -16.65 -21.79 -16.29
C LEU A 445 -16.53 -20.29 -15.96
N ALA A 446 -17.54 -19.69 -15.32
CA ALA A 446 -17.49 -18.29 -14.91
C ALA A 446 -16.43 -18.06 -13.81
N LEU A 447 -16.35 -18.98 -12.83
CA LEU A 447 -15.36 -18.94 -11.76
C LEU A 447 -13.94 -19.10 -12.31
N MET A 448 -13.73 -20.04 -13.26
CA MET A 448 -12.43 -20.24 -13.91
C MET A 448 -11.99 -19.00 -14.72
N ARG A 449 -12.90 -18.38 -15.50
CA ARG A 449 -12.58 -17.13 -16.23
C ARG A 449 -12.15 -16.02 -15.30
N LYS A 450 -12.82 -15.88 -14.15
CA LYS A 450 -12.45 -14.86 -13.17
C LYS A 450 -11.05 -15.09 -12.60
N MET A 451 -10.67 -16.35 -12.34
CA MET A 451 -9.31 -16.67 -11.89
C MET A 451 -8.27 -16.40 -12.98
N ASP A 452 -8.59 -16.65 -14.26
CA ASP A 452 -7.70 -16.34 -15.39
C ASP A 452 -7.41 -14.84 -15.54
N ASP A 453 -8.33 -13.97 -15.12
CA ASP A 453 -8.15 -12.51 -15.12
C ASP A 453 -7.13 -12.02 -14.07
N PHE A 454 -6.71 -12.86 -13.10
CA PHE A 454 -5.91 -12.40 -11.95
C PHE A 454 -4.55 -11.85 -12.35
N GLY A 455 -3.74 -12.58 -13.11
CA GLY A 455 -2.40 -12.12 -13.51
C GLY A 455 -2.43 -10.79 -14.30
N PRO A 456 -3.26 -10.66 -15.37
CA PRO A 456 -3.46 -9.39 -16.07
C PRO A 456 -3.94 -8.25 -15.16
N LEU A 457 -4.81 -8.53 -14.18
CA LEU A 457 -5.30 -7.55 -13.22
C LEU A 457 -4.16 -7.04 -12.31
N VAL A 458 -3.36 -7.95 -11.76
CA VAL A 458 -2.20 -7.61 -10.92
C VAL A 458 -1.22 -6.75 -11.68
N ALA A 459 -0.85 -7.17 -12.90
CA ALA A 459 0.05 -6.41 -13.76
C ALA A 459 -0.48 -4.99 -14.06
N GLN A 460 -1.78 -4.85 -14.28
CA GLN A 460 -2.39 -3.55 -14.50
C GLN A 460 -2.48 -2.73 -13.22
N ALA A 461 -2.88 -3.34 -12.10
CA ALA A 461 -2.96 -2.67 -10.80
C ALA A 461 -1.59 -2.16 -10.35
N ALA A 462 -0.52 -2.92 -10.60
CA ALA A 462 0.85 -2.49 -10.34
C ALA A 462 1.25 -1.28 -11.18
N ARG A 463 1.00 -1.30 -12.50
CA ARG A 463 1.30 -0.17 -13.40
C ARG A 463 0.53 1.10 -13.07
N ASP A 464 -0.75 0.95 -12.73
CA ASP A 464 -1.66 2.07 -12.46
C ASP A 464 -1.62 2.53 -11.00
N ARG A 465 -0.85 1.87 -10.11
CA ARG A 465 -0.85 2.05 -8.65
C ARG A 465 -2.26 1.91 -8.06
N ALA A 466 -3.04 0.99 -8.57
CA ALA A 466 -4.47 0.85 -8.35
C ALA A 466 -4.82 -0.39 -7.52
N ALA A 467 -4.22 -0.52 -6.33
CA ALA A 467 -4.43 -1.66 -5.42
C ALA A 467 -5.90 -1.89 -5.06
N PHE A 468 -6.75 -0.84 -5.09
CA PHE A 468 -8.19 -0.94 -4.86
C PHE A 468 -8.90 -1.92 -5.83
N ARG A 469 -8.32 -2.17 -7.01
CA ARG A 469 -8.90 -3.14 -7.96
C ARG A 469 -8.95 -4.57 -7.41
N LEU A 470 -8.01 -4.90 -6.48
CA LEU A 470 -7.99 -6.22 -5.87
C LEU A 470 -9.14 -6.42 -4.89
N THR A 471 -9.59 -5.36 -4.19
CA THR A 471 -10.75 -5.47 -3.30
C THR A 471 -12.03 -5.78 -4.09
N HIS A 472 -12.22 -5.13 -5.24
CA HIS A 472 -13.35 -5.40 -6.14
C HIS A 472 -13.23 -6.79 -6.77
N TYR A 473 -12.04 -7.17 -7.19
CA TYR A 473 -11.79 -8.51 -7.73
C TYR A 473 -12.12 -9.60 -6.72
N ALA A 474 -11.70 -9.47 -5.47
CA ALA A 474 -11.99 -10.42 -4.41
C ALA A 474 -13.51 -10.56 -4.15
N GLN A 475 -14.25 -9.43 -4.17
CA GLN A 475 -15.72 -9.47 -4.06
C GLN A 475 -16.37 -10.21 -5.23
N ASP A 476 -15.95 -9.93 -6.46
CA ASP A 476 -16.46 -10.58 -7.65
C ASP A 476 -16.17 -12.09 -7.63
N LEU A 477 -14.94 -12.46 -7.26
CA LEU A 477 -14.53 -13.87 -7.17
C LEU A 477 -15.34 -14.60 -6.09
N ALA A 478 -15.53 -13.99 -4.92
CA ALA A 478 -16.38 -14.52 -3.85
C ALA A 478 -17.82 -14.70 -4.31
N ALA A 479 -18.39 -13.73 -5.03
CA ALA A 479 -19.76 -13.83 -5.57
C ALA A 479 -19.90 -14.98 -6.58
N LEU A 480 -18.92 -15.15 -7.48
CA LEU A 480 -18.90 -16.26 -8.43
C LEU A 480 -18.72 -17.60 -7.74
N PHE A 481 -17.91 -17.68 -6.69
CA PHE A 481 -17.81 -18.88 -5.86
C PHE A 481 -19.14 -19.21 -5.19
N HIS A 482 -19.84 -18.24 -4.61
CA HIS A 482 -21.15 -18.48 -4.03
C HIS A 482 -22.19 -18.95 -5.06
N SER A 483 -22.14 -18.41 -6.29
CA SER A 483 -22.98 -18.87 -7.40
C SER A 483 -22.65 -20.31 -7.79
N PHE A 484 -21.36 -20.65 -7.92
CA PHE A 484 -20.90 -22.02 -8.16
C PHE A 484 -21.40 -22.97 -7.07
N TYR A 485 -21.20 -22.64 -5.81
CA TYR A 485 -21.62 -23.48 -4.68
C TYR A 485 -23.14 -23.70 -4.61
N THR A 486 -23.92 -22.71 -5.04
CA THR A 486 -25.39 -22.80 -5.05
C THR A 486 -25.91 -23.67 -6.19
N ASN A 487 -25.27 -23.60 -7.37
CA ASN A 487 -25.75 -24.28 -8.58
C ASN A 487 -25.13 -25.66 -8.78
N CYS A 488 -23.99 -25.93 -8.12
CA CYS A 488 -23.23 -27.17 -8.30
C CYS A 488 -22.99 -27.82 -6.93
N HIS A 489 -23.48 -29.08 -6.78
CA HIS A 489 -23.17 -29.87 -5.60
C HIS A 489 -21.69 -30.25 -5.61
N VAL A 490 -20.93 -29.89 -4.55
CA VAL A 490 -19.49 -30.16 -4.49
C VAL A 490 -19.19 -31.51 -3.82
N ILE A 491 -20.05 -31.96 -2.91
CA ILE A 491 -19.89 -33.20 -2.16
C ILE A 491 -21.04 -34.16 -2.50
N GLY A 492 -20.73 -35.44 -2.68
CA GLY A 492 -21.75 -36.48 -2.89
C GLY A 492 -22.13 -36.73 -4.35
N GLU A 493 -21.41 -36.15 -5.30
CA GLU A 493 -21.61 -36.33 -6.74
C GLU A 493 -21.00 -37.64 -7.30
N GLU A 494 -21.22 -37.88 -8.60
CA GLU A 494 -20.55 -38.95 -9.35
C GLU A 494 -19.02 -38.79 -9.25
N ALA A 495 -18.28 -39.88 -9.35
CA ALA A 495 -16.85 -39.92 -9.06
C ALA A 495 -16.02 -38.83 -9.78
N ALA A 496 -16.35 -38.54 -11.05
CA ALA A 496 -15.64 -37.54 -11.85
C ALA A 496 -15.82 -36.11 -11.33
N LEU A 497 -17.00 -35.70 -10.91
CA LEU A 497 -17.30 -34.37 -10.37
C LEU A 497 -16.89 -34.24 -8.89
N ARG A 498 -16.91 -35.38 -8.17
CA ARG A 498 -16.52 -35.42 -6.74
C ARG A 498 -15.10 -34.95 -6.50
N ASP A 499 -14.18 -35.23 -7.43
CA ASP A 499 -12.77 -34.82 -7.31
C ASP A 499 -12.50 -33.49 -8.03
N ALA A 500 -13.16 -33.23 -9.15
CA ALA A 500 -12.97 -32.02 -9.95
C ALA A 500 -13.51 -30.74 -9.28
N ARG A 501 -14.70 -30.79 -8.64
CA ARG A 501 -15.29 -29.59 -7.97
C ARG A 501 -14.54 -29.13 -6.72
N PRO A 502 -14.05 -30.00 -5.82
CA PRO A 502 -13.11 -29.60 -4.79
C PRO A 502 -11.84 -28.97 -5.33
N ALA A 503 -11.30 -29.45 -6.48
CA ALA A 503 -10.14 -28.86 -7.12
C ALA A 503 -10.41 -27.42 -7.60
N LEU A 504 -11.58 -27.17 -8.19
CA LEU A 504 -12.01 -25.82 -8.55
C LEU A 504 -12.19 -24.92 -7.32
N GLY A 505 -12.77 -25.45 -6.24
CA GLY A 505 -12.92 -24.74 -4.97
C GLY A 505 -11.58 -24.40 -4.36
N ASP A 506 -10.63 -25.33 -4.33
CA ASP A 506 -9.27 -25.10 -3.82
C ASP A 506 -8.52 -24.05 -4.64
N ALA A 507 -8.63 -24.08 -5.98
CA ALA A 507 -8.07 -23.02 -6.81
C ALA A 507 -8.68 -21.64 -6.48
N ALA A 508 -9.99 -21.55 -6.26
CA ALA A 508 -10.63 -20.30 -5.84
C ALA A 508 -10.15 -19.84 -4.45
N ARG A 509 -9.88 -20.77 -3.50
CA ARG A 509 -9.29 -20.48 -2.19
C ARG A 509 -7.90 -19.85 -2.31
N ILE A 510 -7.08 -20.40 -3.19
CA ILE A 510 -5.69 -19.91 -3.41
C ILE A 510 -5.69 -18.49 -3.96
N VAL A 511 -6.62 -18.16 -4.86
CA VAL A 511 -6.69 -16.83 -5.49
C VAL A 511 -7.37 -15.80 -4.57
N LEU A 512 -8.31 -16.20 -3.70
CA LEU A 512 -8.92 -15.35 -2.68
C LEU A 512 -7.93 -14.99 -1.56
#